data_aafacf13b0a18d2100037833b2d7906b
#
_entry.id   aafacf13b0a18d2100037833b2d7906b
#
_cell.length_a   1.000
_cell.length_b   1.000
_cell.length_c   1.000
_cell.angle_alpha   90.00
_cell.angle_beta   90.00
_cell.angle_gamma   90.00
#
_symmetry.space_group_name_H-M   'P 1'
#
loop_
_entity.id
_entity.type
_entity.pdbx_description
1 polymer ?
#
loop_
_entity_poly.entity_id
_entity_poly.type
_entity_poly.pdbx_seq_one_letter_code
_entity_poly.pdbx_strand_id
1 'polypeptide(L)'
;MSADLADAIVAEARTWLGVPWRHQGRSRAGVDCAGLVVLVARTIELADHDSTAYGRRAQGQGFVEHFRGHMEGIAVTEARPGDVLVFADQAYPCHCGFLTERLGRPHLLHAHATRRQVIEEPYAGEWPAKIKFAFRFRSPGY
;
A
#
# COMPACT_ATOMS: atom_id res chain seq x y z
N MET A 1 15.36 3.89 4.54
CA MET A 1 14.22 4.47 5.29
C MET A 1 14.53 4.45 6.77
N SER A 2 14.42 5.57 7.43
CA SER A 2 14.65 5.63 8.86
C SER A 2 13.50 4.99 9.63
N ALA A 3 13.77 4.59 10.87
CA ALA A 3 12.74 4.07 11.76
C ALA A 3 11.64 5.11 12.01
N ASP A 4 12.00 6.38 12.16
CA ASP A 4 11.04 7.46 12.39
C ASP A 4 10.11 7.65 11.18
N LEU A 5 10.64 7.58 9.97
CA LEU A 5 9.82 7.66 8.77
C LEU A 5 8.88 6.45 8.66
N ALA A 6 9.39 5.26 8.93
CA ALA A 6 8.57 4.05 8.92
C ALA A 6 7.42 4.16 9.93
N ASP A 7 7.70 4.64 11.13
CA ASP A 7 6.68 4.84 12.17
C ASP A 7 5.66 5.89 11.74
N ALA A 8 6.08 6.97 11.11
CA ALA A 8 5.18 8.00 10.60
C ALA A 8 4.26 7.46 9.51
N ILE A 9 4.78 6.65 8.60
CA ILE A 9 3.98 6.02 7.54
C ILE A 9 2.91 5.12 8.16
N VAL A 10 3.31 4.25 9.08
CA VAL A 10 2.38 3.32 9.72
C VAL A 10 1.32 4.07 10.53
N ALA A 11 1.74 5.08 11.29
CA ALA A 11 0.81 5.89 12.09
C ALA A 11 -0.22 6.58 11.20
N GLU A 12 0.21 7.19 10.09
CA GLU A 12 -0.72 7.84 9.17
C GLU A 12 -1.66 6.82 8.53
N ALA A 13 -1.14 5.69 8.08
CA ALA A 13 -1.96 4.64 7.48
C ALA A 13 -3.04 4.16 8.46
N ARG A 14 -2.71 4.03 9.74
CA ARG A 14 -3.66 3.59 10.76
C ARG A 14 -4.80 4.59 11.00
N THR A 15 -4.61 5.86 10.68
CA THR A 15 -5.70 6.84 10.77
C THR A 15 -6.81 6.58 9.75
N TRP A 16 -6.54 5.75 8.75
CA TRP A 16 -7.49 5.41 7.69
C TRP A 16 -8.31 4.16 7.99
N LEU A 17 -8.04 3.45 9.09
CA LEU A 17 -8.80 2.24 9.43
C LEU A 17 -10.28 2.53 9.49
N GLY A 18 -11.09 1.69 8.84
CA GLY A 18 -12.53 1.85 8.78
C GLY A 18 -13.04 2.75 7.65
N VAL A 19 -12.17 3.47 6.96
CA VAL A 19 -12.58 4.27 5.79
C VAL A 19 -13.14 3.32 4.72
N PRO A 20 -14.29 3.65 4.12
CA PRO A 20 -14.92 2.75 3.13
C PRO A 20 -14.03 2.50 1.90
N TRP A 21 -14.13 1.32 1.35
CA TRP A 21 -13.52 1.03 0.06
C TRP A 21 -14.34 1.65 -1.07
N ARG A 22 -13.66 2.33 -2.00
CA ARG A 22 -14.30 2.91 -3.18
C ARG A 22 -13.32 2.90 -4.33
N HIS A 23 -13.74 2.33 -5.47
CA HIS A 23 -12.91 2.29 -6.68
C HIS A 23 -12.44 3.70 -7.07
N GLN A 24 -11.13 3.87 -7.21
CA GLN A 24 -10.47 5.15 -7.49
C GLN A 24 -10.78 6.26 -6.48
N GLY A 25 -11.27 5.90 -5.29
CA GLY A 25 -11.55 6.87 -4.23
C GLY A 25 -10.27 7.52 -3.70
N ARG A 26 -10.35 8.83 -3.41
CA ARG A 26 -9.20 9.63 -2.99
C ARG A 26 -9.54 10.57 -1.84
N SER A 27 -10.39 10.11 -0.91
CA SER A 27 -10.78 10.91 0.25
C SER A 27 -11.19 10.02 1.43
N ARG A 28 -11.47 10.65 2.57
CA ARG A 28 -12.01 9.91 3.74
C ARG A 28 -13.40 9.34 3.51
N ALA A 29 -14.08 9.74 2.42
CA ALA A 29 -15.35 9.15 2.03
C ALA A 29 -15.18 7.79 1.35
N GLY A 30 -13.99 7.49 0.88
CA GLY A 30 -13.66 6.21 0.30
C GLY A 30 -12.32 6.22 -0.40
N VAL A 31 -11.61 5.10 -0.30
CA VAL A 31 -10.33 4.87 -0.99
C VAL A 31 -10.28 3.45 -1.52
N ASP A 32 -9.53 3.25 -2.59
CA ASP A 32 -9.08 1.92 -2.97
C ASP A 32 -7.64 1.68 -2.48
N CYS A 33 -7.06 0.54 -2.85
CA CYS A 33 -5.74 0.16 -2.36
C CYS A 33 -4.66 1.16 -2.78
N ALA A 34 -4.67 1.62 -4.02
CA ALA A 34 -3.72 2.62 -4.51
C ALA A 34 -3.98 3.99 -3.88
N GLY A 35 -5.25 4.36 -3.73
CA GLY A 35 -5.64 5.62 -3.11
C GLY A 35 -5.14 5.76 -1.69
N LEU A 36 -5.21 4.68 -0.93
CA LEU A 36 -4.70 4.68 0.44
C LEU A 36 -3.20 5.01 0.46
N VAL A 37 -2.42 4.36 -0.40
CA VAL A 37 -0.97 4.60 -0.47
C VAL A 37 -0.68 6.04 -0.89
N VAL A 38 -1.37 6.53 -1.92
CA VAL A 38 -1.18 7.90 -2.42
C VAL A 38 -1.47 8.93 -1.33
N LEU A 39 -2.58 8.78 -0.62
CA LEU A 39 -3.00 9.77 0.37
C LEU A 39 -2.14 9.74 1.63
N VAL A 40 -1.68 8.56 2.03
CA VAL A 40 -0.69 8.48 3.11
C VAL A 40 0.59 9.20 2.72
N ALA A 41 1.12 8.92 1.53
CA ALA A 41 2.35 9.54 1.04
C ALA A 41 2.21 11.06 0.93
N ARG A 42 1.07 11.52 0.44
CA ARG A 42 0.80 12.96 0.28
C ARG A 42 0.72 13.66 1.63
N THR A 43 0.04 13.06 2.60
CA THR A 43 -0.12 13.66 3.93
C THR A 43 1.19 13.85 4.65
N ILE A 44 2.11 12.89 4.52
CA ILE A 44 3.43 12.99 5.15
C ILE A 44 4.50 13.57 4.20
N GLU A 45 4.06 14.14 3.09
CA GLU A 45 4.89 14.88 2.12
C GLU A 45 6.01 14.05 1.48
N LEU A 46 5.79 12.75 1.30
CA LEU A 46 6.76 11.87 0.64
C LEU A 46 6.62 11.89 -0.87
N ALA A 47 5.40 12.07 -1.37
CA ALA A 47 5.15 12.11 -2.81
C ALA A 47 3.84 12.84 -3.06
N ASP A 48 3.75 13.49 -4.21
CA ASP A 48 2.52 14.11 -4.68
C ASP A 48 2.27 13.65 -6.11
N HIS A 49 2.13 12.34 -6.26
CA HIS A 49 1.85 11.72 -7.55
C HIS A 49 0.67 10.77 -7.40
N ASP A 50 -0.23 10.85 -8.34
CA ASP A 50 -1.41 10.01 -8.36
C ASP A 50 -1.71 9.54 -9.77
N SER A 51 -2.34 8.38 -9.88
CA SER A 51 -2.84 7.87 -11.14
C SER A 51 -4.10 7.07 -10.89
N THR A 52 -5.11 7.33 -11.69
CA THR A 52 -6.31 6.52 -11.75
C THR A 52 -6.41 5.74 -13.07
N ALA A 53 -5.29 5.68 -13.82
CA ALA A 53 -5.20 4.98 -15.09
C ALA A 53 -5.10 3.46 -14.88
N TYR A 54 -6.04 2.90 -14.12
CA TYR A 54 -6.14 1.47 -13.85
C TYR A 54 -7.60 1.09 -13.65
N GLY A 55 -7.96 -0.14 -14.00
CA GLY A 55 -9.28 -0.69 -13.75
C GLY A 55 -9.38 -1.33 -12.37
N ARG A 56 -10.56 -1.83 -12.00
CA ARG A 56 -10.76 -2.59 -10.76
C ARG A 56 -9.87 -3.82 -10.70
N ARG A 57 -9.56 -4.38 -11.86
CA ARG A 57 -8.54 -5.40 -12.01
C ARG A 57 -7.44 -4.80 -12.87
N ALA A 58 -6.46 -4.21 -12.21
CA ALA A 58 -5.31 -3.68 -12.90
C ALA A 58 -4.66 -4.80 -13.70
N GLN A 59 -4.41 -4.56 -14.97
CA GLN A 59 -3.80 -5.56 -15.84
C GLN A 59 -2.29 -5.39 -15.89
N GLY A 60 -1.72 -5.04 -14.77
CA GLY A 60 -0.29 -5.09 -14.49
C GLY A 60 0.43 -3.80 -14.76
N GLN A 61 0.44 -3.31 -15.99
CA GLN A 61 1.37 -2.25 -16.38
C GLN A 61 1.14 -0.93 -15.65
N GLY A 62 -0.04 -0.35 -15.76
CA GLY A 62 -0.31 0.94 -15.13
C GLY A 62 -0.20 0.91 -13.61
N PHE A 63 -0.57 -0.21 -12.99
CA PHE A 63 -0.57 -0.35 -11.55
C PHE A 63 0.86 -0.40 -10.97
N VAL A 64 1.70 -1.28 -11.52
CA VAL A 64 3.07 -1.45 -11.03
C VAL A 64 3.94 -0.27 -11.42
N GLU A 65 3.78 0.27 -12.63
CA GLU A 65 4.57 1.41 -13.11
C GLU A 65 4.36 2.65 -12.23
N HIS A 66 3.17 2.83 -11.69
CA HIS A 66 2.92 3.91 -10.74
C HIS A 66 3.89 3.85 -9.55
N PHE A 67 4.09 2.65 -8.98
CA PHE A 67 5.00 2.48 -7.86
C PHE A 67 6.47 2.60 -8.30
N ARG A 68 6.84 1.96 -9.41
CA ARG A 68 8.22 1.96 -9.89
C ARG A 68 8.75 3.35 -10.19
N GLY A 69 7.91 4.24 -10.66
CA GLY A 69 8.30 5.61 -10.98
C GLY A 69 8.56 6.48 -9.76
N HIS A 70 8.01 6.13 -8.59
CA HIS A 70 7.99 7.01 -7.43
C HIS A 70 8.51 6.39 -6.14
N MET A 71 8.79 5.09 -6.15
CA MET A 71 9.28 4.37 -4.99
C MET A 71 10.47 3.51 -5.37
N GLU A 72 11.23 3.10 -4.36
CA GLU A 72 12.34 2.17 -4.53
C GLU A 72 11.82 0.74 -4.47
N GLY A 73 12.10 -0.06 -5.50
CA GLY A 73 11.83 -1.50 -5.46
C GLY A 73 12.83 -2.20 -4.55
N ILE A 74 12.33 -3.06 -3.68
CA ILE A 74 13.16 -3.85 -2.77
C ILE A 74 12.78 -5.32 -2.89
N ALA A 75 13.66 -6.19 -2.41
CA ALA A 75 13.32 -7.61 -2.35
C ALA A 75 12.16 -7.84 -1.38
N VAL A 76 11.23 -8.70 -1.76
CA VAL A 76 10.08 -9.04 -0.91
C VAL A 76 10.52 -9.50 0.48
N THR A 77 11.61 -10.27 0.55
CA THR A 77 12.17 -10.76 1.80
C THR A 77 12.79 -9.68 2.69
N GLU A 78 13.03 -8.49 2.14
CA GLU A 78 13.59 -7.37 2.87
C GLU A 78 12.54 -6.36 3.33
N ALA A 79 11.28 -6.63 3.05
CA ALA A 79 10.20 -5.72 3.42
C ALA A 79 10.09 -5.57 4.93
N ARG A 80 9.85 -4.33 5.36
CA ARG A 80 9.73 -3.93 6.77
C ARG A 80 8.48 -3.07 6.96
N PRO A 81 8.00 -2.91 8.18
CA PRO A 81 6.87 -2.00 8.44
C PRO A 81 7.09 -0.62 7.82
N GLY A 82 6.07 -0.12 7.15
CA GLY A 82 6.12 1.11 6.36
C GLY A 82 6.34 0.90 4.88
N ASP A 83 6.77 -0.28 4.47
CA ASP A 83 6.89 -0.60 3.04
C ASP A 83 5.52 -0.96 2.45
N VAL A 84 5.43 -0.83 1.13
CA VAL A 84 4.22 -1.17 0.36
C VAL A 84 4.44 -2.53 -0.29
N LEU A 85 3.49 -3.43 -0.07
CA LEU A 85 3.49 -4.74 -0.70
C LEU A 85 2.48 -4.75 -1.85
N VAL A 86 2.88 -5.34 -2.97
CA VAL A 86 2.04 -5.46 -4.17
C VAL A 86 1.76 -6.93 -4.44
N PHE A 87 0.49 -7.24 -4.58
CA PHE A 87 0.00 -8.61 -4.73
C PHE A 87 -0.58 -8.81 -6.12
N ALA A 88 -0.51 -10.03 -6.62
CA ALA A 88 -1.15 -10.42 -7.86
C ALA A 88 -2.33 -11.31 -7.58
N ASP A 89 -3.43 -11.05 -8.31
CA ASP A 89 -4.51 -12.00 -8.45
C ASP A 89 -4.32 -12.67 -9.81
N GLN A 90 -4.13 -13.99 -9.79
CA GLN A 90 -3.71 -14.74 -10.97
C GLN A 90 -2.35 -14.22 -11.49
N ALA A 91 -2.32 -13.69 -12.72
CA ALA A 91 -1.09 -13.23 -13.35
C ALA A 91 -0.81 -11.73 -13.22
N TYR A 92 -1.77 -10.96 -12.72
CA TYR A 92 -1.71 -9.50 -12.79
C TYR A 92 -1.60 -8.86 -11.41
N PRO A 93 -0.59 -7.99 -11.19
CA PRO A 93 -0.54 -7.15 -9.99
C PRO A 93 -1.77 -6.24 -9.94
N CYS A 94 -2.57 -6.34 -8.89
CA CYS A 94 -3.84 -5.64 -8.83
C CYS A 94 -4.21 -5.17 -7.43
N HIS A 95 -3.37 -5.42 -6.43
CA HIS A 95 -3.66 -5.05 -5.05
C HIS A 95 -2.39 -4.63 -4.34
N CYS A 96 -2.51 -3.70 -3.40
CA CYS A 96 -1.39 -3.27 -2.58
C CYS A 96 -1.85 -2.92 -1.17
N GLY A 97 -0.90 -2.87 -0.26
CA GLY A 97 -1.13 -2.45 1.11
C GLY A 97 0.19 -2.18 1.82
N PHE A 98 0.08 -1.69 3.03
CA PHE A 98 1.24 -1.42 3.88
C PHE A 98 1.57 -2.64 4.73
N LEU A 99 2.84 -2.99 4.79
CA LEU A 99 3.32 -3.89 5.81
C LEU A 99 3.37 -3.12 7.12
N THR A 100 2.80 -3.71 8.15
CA THR A 100 2.80 -3.15 9.50
C THR A 100 3.17 -4.25 10.50
N GLU A 101 3.19 -3.90 11.77
CA GLU A 101 3.49 -4.86 12.83
C GLU A 101 2.58 -4.62 14.01
N ARG A 102 2.05 -5.70 14.58
CA ARG A 102 1.33 -5.67 15.84
C ARG A 102 1.81 -6.84 16.70
N LEU A 103 2.17 -6.53 17.94
CA LEU A 103 2.63 -7.53 18.90
C LEU A 103 3.78 -8.37 18.37
N GLY A 104 4.69 -7.74 17.63
CA GLY A 104 5.86 -8.40 17.05
C GLY A 104 5.56 -9.27 15.83
N ARG A 105 4.36 -9.21 15.27
CA ARG A 105 3.97 -10.02 14.11
C ARG A 105 3.62 -9.16 12.91
N PRO A 106 3.97 -9.60 11.69
CA PRO A 106 3.65 -8.85 10.49
C PRO A 106 2.13 -8.80 10.26
N HIS A 107 1.67 -7.63 9.88
CA HIS A 107 0.28 -7.36 9.51
C HIS A 107 0.24 -6.65 8.17
N LEU A 108 -0.92 -6.69 7.53
CA LEU A 108 -1.19 -6.00 6.27
C LEU A 108 -2.32 -4.99 6.53
N LEU A 109 -2.03 -3.72 6.26
CA LEU A 109 -3.00 -2.64 6.34
C LEU A 109 -3.34 -2.19 4.93
N HIS A 110 -4.59 -2.40 4.53
CA HIS A 110 -4.99 -2.18 3.14
C HIS A 110 -6.48 -1.86 3.01
N ALA A 111 -6.83 -1.20 1.91
CA ALA A 111 -8.21 -1.01 1.52
C ALA A 111 -8.69 -2.28 0.83
N HIS A 112 -9.55 -3.04 1.50
CA HIS A 112 -9.97 -4.37 1.07
C HIS A 112 -11.33 -4.32 0.41
N ALA A 113 -11.39 -4.65 -0.89
CA ALA A 113 -12.63 -4.55 -1.66
C ALA A 113 -13.73 -5.46 -1.12
N THR A 114 -13.39 -6.70 -0.74
CA THR A 114 -14.36 -7.65 -0.21
C THR A 114 -14.88 -7.25 1.17
N ARG A 115 -14.01 -6.76 2.04
CA ARG A 115 -14.37 -6.27 3.37
C ARG A 115 -14.95 -4.85 3.32
N ARG A 116 -14.83 -4.19 2.18
CA ARG A 116 -15.41 -2.90 1.85
C ARG A 116 -14.92 -1.74 2.71
N GLN A 117 -13.74 -1.89 3.28
CA GLN A 117 -13.12 -0.85 4.10
C GLN A 117 -11.63 -1.10 4.27
N VAL A 118 -10.95 -0.10 4.81
CA VAL A 118 -9.55 -0.24 5.22
C VAL A 118 -9.50 -1.08 6.48
N ILE A 119 -8.69 -2.13 6.44
CA ILE A 119 -8.48 -3.05 7.57
C ILE A 119 -7.00 -3.27 7.82
N GLU A 120 -6.69 -3.75 9.01
CA GLU A 120 -5.35 -4.23 9.33
C GLU A 120 -5.51 -5.67 9.86
N GLU A 121 -4.92 -6.63 9.15
CA GLU A 121 -5.07 -8.05 9.45
C GLU A 121 -3.71 -8.73 9.45
N PRO A 122 -3.56 -9.91 10.07
CA PRO A 122 -2.31 -10.64 10.02
C PRO A 122 -1.86 -10.87 8.57
N TYR A 123 -0.58 -10.66 8.32
CA TYR A 123 0.02 -10.97 7.02
C TYR A 123 0.25 -12.48 6.94
N ALA A 124 -0.80 -13.20 6.59
CA ALA A 124 -0.83 -14.66 6.60
C ALA A 124 -1.84 -15.17 5.58
N GLY A 125 -2.00 -16.49 5.49
CA GLY A 125 -2.96 -17.10 4.60
C GLY A 125 -2.64 -16.84 3.14
N GLU A 126 -3.59 -16.27 2.43
CA GLU A 126 -3.44 -16.06 0.98
C GLU A 126 -2.41 -14.99 0.62
N TRP A 127 -2.16 -14.01 1.49
CA TRP A 127 -1.33 -12.85 1.15
C TRP A 127 0.12 -13.20 0.84
N PRO A 128 0.84 -13.96 1.68
CA PRO A 128 2.22 -14.35 1.33
C PRO A 128 2.32 -15.15 0.03
N ALA A 129 1.28 -15.90 -0.32
CA ALA A 129 1.29 -16.69 -1.56
C ALA A 129 1.10 -15.83 -2.81
N LYS A 130 0.56 -14.62 -2.66
CA LYS A 130 0.22 -13.73 -3.77
C LYS A 130 1.20 -12.57 -3.94
N ILE A 131 2.16 -12.40 -3.05
CA ILE A 131 3.09 -11.26 -3.11
C ILE A 131 3.95 -11.33 -4.37
N LYS A 132 4.10 -10.18 -5.04
CA LYS A 132 4.94 -10.08 -6.24
C LYS A 132 6.03 -9.04 -6.09
N PHE A 133 5.73 -7.88 -5.48
CA PHE A 133 6.68 -6.78 -5.37
C PHE A 133 6.59 -6.15 -3.99
N ALA A 134 7.69 -5.54 -3.59
CA ALA A 134 7.74 -4.67 -2.42
C ALA A 134 8.40 -3.36 -2.82
N PHE A 135 7.87 -2.26 -2.32
CA PHE A 135 8.37 -0.92 -2.61
C PHE A 135 8.55 -0.16 -1.31
N ARG A 136 9.58 0.67 -1.29
CA ARG A 136 9.91 1.52 -0.15
C ARG A 136 9.83 2.97 -0.56
N PHE A 137 9.23 3.81 0.27
CA PHE A 137 9.25 5.24 0.03
C PHE A 137 10.68 5.75 0.09
N ARG A 138 11.02 6.57 -0.89
CA ARG A 138 12.31 7.26 -0.88
C ARG A 138 12.27 8.31 0.22
N SER A 139 13.40 8.49 0.89
CA SER A 139 13.51 9.57 1.85
C SER A 139 13.22 10.90 1.16
N PRO A 140 12.59 11.88 1.86
CA PRO A 140 12.34 13.19 1.28
C PRO A 140 13.62 13.70 0.63
N GLY A 141 13.51 14.12 -0.63
CA GLY A 141 14.65 14.46 -1.45
C GLY A 141 15.45 15.62 -0.89
N TYR A 142 16.70 15.39 -0.76
CA TYR A 142 17.68 16.40 -0.38
C TYR A 142 18.79 16.38 -1.39
#